data_45a960f25a87444a3e16a53169934077
#
_entry.id   45a960f25a87444a3e16a53169934077
#
_cell.length_a   1.000
_cell.length_b   1.000
_cell.length_c   1.000
_cell.angle_alpha   90.00
_cell.angle_beta   90.00
_cell.angle_gamma   90.00
#
_symmetry.space_group_name_H-M   'P 1'
#
loop_
_entity.id
_entity.type
_entity.pdbx_description
1 polymer ?
#
loop_
_entity_poly.entity_id
_entity_poly.type
_entity_poly.pdbx_seq_one_letter_code
_entity_poly.pdbx_strand_id
1 'polypeptide(L)'
;MVGYGAPEGGRHMKIAILDDYQDTIRTLAGFKKVAGEDVTIWKDHTKDVDTLAARLKDTEVLVLLRERTPIRAPLIDQLDRLRMITQVGVVPHVDIPACTRRGVIVSSSQMPGRPSYATAELTWGLVIAAVRRIPQEMIAMRAGKWQAHPIGTGLRGKTLGILGYGKIGAVVAGYGRAFGMNVIVWGRPSTLDKARTDGYTAAVSREAFFAESDVVSIHVRLIDATRGMVTAEDLARMKPSAVFVNTSRAGLVAPGALEAALAKGRPGMAAVDVYEEEPVLGAKHPLLAMDNCICVPHLGYVERDGLEHMFDTIFDQVLAYKAGKPINVLNPEALTAAKA
;
A
#
# COMPACT_ATOMS: atom_id res chain seq x y z
N MET A 1 32.40 2.94 -25.29
CA MET A 1 31.45 3.37 -24.25
C MET A 1 30.62 4.49 -24.86
N VAL A 2 29.40 4.19 -25.29
CA VAL A 2 28.49 5.15 -25.93
C VAL A 2 27.47 5.55 -24.89
N GLY A 3 27.51 6.83 -24.48
CA GLY A 3 26.64 7.36 -23.43
C GLY A 3 25.18 7.26 -23.84
N TYR A 4 24.34 6.69 -22.98
CA TYR A 4 22.93 7.01 -22.91
C TYR A 4 22.81 8.52 -22.86
N GLY A 5 21.71 9.14 -23.32
CA GLY A 5 21.49 10.58 -23.20
C GLY A 5 21.50 11.07 -21.75
N ALA A 6 22.56 10.70 -21.02
CA ALA A 6 22.89 11.24 -19.73
C ALA A 6 23.10 12.74 -19.92
N PRO A 7 22.60 13.60 -19.00
CA PRO A 7 22.76 15.04 -19.11
C PRO A 7 24.23 15.38 -19.28
N GLU A 8 24.54 16.12 -20.34
CA GLU A 8 25.90 16.65 -20.57
C GLU A 8 26.33 17.43 -19.32
N GLY A 9 27.57 17.20 -18.86
CA GLY A 9 28.05 17.69 -17.59
C GLY A 9 27.76 19.18 -17.36
N GLY A 10 27.09 19.47 -16.26
CA GLY A 10 26.75 20.82 -15.80
C GLY A 10 25.27 21.23 -15.89
N ARG A 11 24.41 20.47 -16.58
CA ARG A 11 22.97 20.76 -16.68
C ARG A 11 22.21 20.09 -15.53
N HIS A 12 21.28 20.86 -14.91
CA HIS A 12 20.32 20.32 -13.94
C HIS A 12 19.29 19.42 -14.64
N MET A 13 19.05 18.23 -14.10
CA MET A 13 17.99 17.35 -14.57
C MET A 13 16.63 17.86 -14.10
N LYS A 14 15.61 17.78 -14.95
CA LYS A 14 14.24 18.07 -14.58
C LYS A 14 13.58 16.83 -14.00
N ILE A 15 13.39 16.83 -12.68
CA ILE A 15 12.82 15.72 -11.91
C ILE A 15 11.40 16.11 -11.49
N ALA A 16 10.42 15.24 -11.78
CA ALA A 16 9.08 15.38 -11.22
C ALA A 16 8.81 14.24 -10.23
N ILE A 17 8.24 14.59 -9.09
CA ILE A 17 7.79 13.65 -8.06
C ILE A 17 6.27 13.81 -7.94
N LEU A 18 5.51 12.73 -8.06
CA LEU A 18 4.05 12.75 -7.99
C LEU A 18 3.55 12.31 -6.60
N ASP A 19 2.34 12.79 -6.26
CA ASP A 19 1.53 12.27 -5.17
C ASP A 19 2.13 12.44 -3.75
N ASP A 20 2.93 13.47 -3.51
CA ASP A 20 3.42 13.81 -2.15
C ASP A 20 2.35 14.55 -1.35
N TYR A 21 1.24 13.89 -1.03
CA TYR A 21 0.08 14.50 -0.36
C TYR A 21 0.41 15.20 0.96
N GLN A 22 1.50 14.79 1.62
CA GLN A 22 1.91 15.30 2.94
C GLN A 22 2.99 16.38 2.85
N ASP A 23 3.47 16.70 1.64
CA ASP A 23 4.58 17.64 1.42
C ASP A 23 5.83 17.26 2.25
N THR A 24 6.14 15.98 2.27
CA THR A 24 7.14 15.42 3.18
C THR A 24 8.48 15.18 2.51
N ILE A 25 8.52 14.88 1.20
CA ILE A 25 9.72 14.39 0.51
C ILE A 25 10.90 15.36 0.63
N ARG A 26 10.65 16.67 0.57
CA ARG A 26 11.71 17.69 0.76
C ARG A 26 12.34 17.68 2.15
N THR A 27 11.65 17.12 3.14
CA THR A 27 12.12 17.04 4.53
C THR A 27 12.94 15.79 4.82
N LEU A 28 12.96 14.82 3.89
CA LEU A 28 13.71 13.58 4.02
C LEU A 28 15.20 13.83 3.84
N ALA A 29 16.03 13.12 4.62
CA ALA A 29 17.49 13.29 4.56
C ALA A 29 18.06 12.98 3.17
N GLY A 30 17.52 11.96 2.49
CA GLY A 30 17.92 11.58 1.14
C GLY A 30 17.68 12.65 0.07
N PHE A 31 16.75 13.59 0.29
CA PHE A 31 16.46 14.66 -0.68
C PHE A 31 17.69 15.52 -1.01
N LYS A 32 18.63 15.66 -0.09
CA LYS A 32 19.90 16.37 -0.32
C LYS A 32 20.66 15.86 -1.54
N LYS A 33 20.51 14.57 -1.90
CA LYS A 33 21.15 13.96 -3.07
C LYS A 33 20.71 14.60 -4.40
N VAL A 34 19.49 15.13 -4.45
CA VAL A 34 18.91 15.76 -5.65
C VAL A 34 18.58 17.25 -5.47
N ALA A 35 18.94 17.86 -4.34
CA ALA A 35 18.64 19.25 -4.04
C ALA A 35 19.29 20.25 -5.03
N GLY A 36 20.33 19.84 -5.74
CA GLY A 36 20.96 20.62 -6.80
C GLY A 36 20.31 20.47 -8.17
N GLU A 37 19.26 19.66 -8.30
CA GLU A 37 18.52 19.43 -9.54
C GLU A 37 17.26 20.33 -9.61
N ASP A 38 16.63 20.42 -10.79
CA ASP A 38 15.34 21.12 -10.96
C ASP A 38 14.20 20.15 -10.56
N VAL A 39 13.78 20.17 -9.28
CA VAL A 39 12.82 19.24 -8.72
C VAL A 39 11.46 19.88 -8.51
N THR A 40 10.47 19.40 -9.25
CA THR A 40 9.04 19.73 -9.07
C THR A 40 8.34 18.62 -8.30
N ILE A 41 7.63 18.96 -7.21
CA ILE A 41 6.85 18.00 -6.40
C ILE A 41 5.37 18.37 -6.49
N TRP A 42 4.57 17.40 -6.95
CA TRP A 42 3.11 17.51 -7.02
C TRP A 42 2.49 16.90 -5.77
N LYS A 43 1.69 17.69 -5.06
CA LYS A 43 1.06 17.31 -3.77
C LYS A 43 -0.38 16.88 -3.94
N ASP A 44 -0.95 17.09 -5.11
CA ASP A 44 -2.29 16.70 -5.51
C ASP A 44 -2.23 15.48 -6.44
N HIS A 45 -3.40 14.92 -6.74
CA HIS A 45 -3.55 13.78 -7.63
C HIS A 45 -4.43 14.11 -8.82
N THR A 46 -4.07 13.59 -9.99
CA THR A 46 -4.94 13.53 -11.17
C THR A 46 -4.70 12.22 -11.93
N LYS A 47 -5.78 11.66 -12.48
CA LYS A 47 -5.73 10.51 -13.42
C LYS A 47 -5.95 10.97 -14.86
N ASP A 48 -6.25 12.25 -15.06
CA ASP A 48 -6.46 12.83 -16.39
C ASP A 48 -5.14 12.86 -17.16
N VAL A 49 -5.10 12.20 -18.32
CA VAL A 49 -3.90 11.99 -19.10
C VAL A 49 -3.35 13.30 -19.65
N ASP A 50 -4.21 14.21 -20.11
CA ASP A 50 -3.78 15.46 -20.72
C ASP A 50 -3.23 16.43 -19.66
N THR A 51 -3.86 16.47 -18.50
CA THR A 51 -3.36 17.21 -17.34
C THR A 51 -1.98 16.68 -16.89
N LEU A 52 -1.81 15.34 -16.81
CA LEU A 52 -0.52 14.74 -16.47
C LEU A 52 0.53 15.04 -17.53
N ALA A 53 0.20 14.93 -18.82
CA ALA A 53 1.10 15.23 -19.91
C ALA A 53 1.57 16.70 -19.86
N ALA A 54 0.65 17.64 -19.61
CA ALA A 54 0.99 19.06 -19.46
C ALA A 54 1.91 19.32 -18.26
N ARG A 55 1.66 18.66 -17.10
CA ARG A 55 2.50 18.75 -15.90
C ARG A 55 3.91 18.18 -16.12
N LEU A 56 4.02 17.13 -16.89
CA LEU A 56 5.24 16.32 -17.05
C LEU A 56 5.99 16.59 -18.36
N LYS A 57 5.52 17.49 -19.23
CA LYS A 57 6.05 17.74 -20.58
C LYS A 57 7.57 17.98 -20.64
N ASP A 58 8.13 18.60 -19.61
CA ASP A 58 9.55 18.92 -19.52
C ASP A 58 10.35 17.96 -18.64
N THR A 59 9.68 16.96 -18.04
CA THR A 59 10.26 16.01 -17.09
C THR A 59 11.20 15.03 -17.79
N GLU A 60 12.42 14.91 -17.26
CA GLU A 60 13.42 13.93 -17.70
C GLU A 60 13.42 12.70 -16.81
N VAL A 61 13.21 12.88 -15.52
CA VAL A 61 13.14 11.80 -14.53
C VAL A 61 11.82 11.90 -13.76
N LEU A 62 11.01 10.84 -13.84
CA LEU A 62 9.75 10.73 -13.11
C LEU A 62 9.93 9.82 -11.90
N VAL A 63 9.71 10.36 -10.72
CA VAL A 63 9.72 9.62 -9.44
C VAL A 63 8.29 9.31 -9.05
N LEU A 64 8.02 8.04 -8.81
CA LEU A 64 6.70 7.55 -8.42
C LEU A 64 6.67 7.16 -6.94
N LEU A 65 5.58 7.50 -6.28
CA LEU A 65 5.30 7.12 -4.90
C LEU A 65 4.33 5.92 -4.90
N ARG A 66 4.89 4.72 -4.94
CA ARG A 66 4.12 3.48 -5.00
C ARG A 66 3.23 3.40 -6.25
N GLU A 67 2.07 2.76 -6.14
CA GLU A 67 1.16 2.48 -7.24
C GLU A 67 0.05 3.54 -7.39
N ARG A 68 0.31 4.81 -7.00
CA ARG A 68 -0.70 5.87 -6.91
C ARG A 68 -1.19 6.37 -8.26
N THR A 69 -0.26 6.65 -9.21
CA THR A 69 -0.60 7.17 -10.54
C THR A 69 -0.32 6.13 -11.64
N PRO A 70 -1.32 5.73 -12.45
CA PRO A 70 -1.09 4.87 -13.61
C PRO A 70 -0.27 5.57 -14.68
N ILE A 71 0.85 4.98 -15.10
CA ILE A 71 1.72 5.46 -16.17
C ILE A 71 1.59 4.50 -17.34
N ARG A 72 0.64 4.79 -18.24
CA ARG A 72 0.28 3.95 -19.37
C ARG A 72 0.74 4.56 -20.70
N ALA A 73 0.71 3.76 -21.78
CA ALA A 73 1.12 4.19 -23.10
C ALA A 73 0.58 5.57 -23.53
N PRO A 74 -0.74 5.90 -23.37
CA PRO A 74 -1.25 7.21 -23.79
C PRO A 74 -0.59 8.40 -23.11
N LEU A 75 -0.08 8.26 -21.89
CA LEU A 75 0.71 9.28 -21.21
C LEU A 75 2.16 9.25 -21.67
N ILE A 76 2.79 8.06 -21.69
CA ILE A 76 4.21 7.89 -22.06
C ILE A 76 4.48 8.44 -23.45
N ASP A 77 3.56 8.23 -24.38
CA ASP A 77 3.69 8.65 -25.78
C ASP A 77 3.66 10.19 -25.95
N GLN A 78 3.15 10.94 -24.96
CA GLN A 78 3.13 12.40 -24.93
C GLN A 78 4.37 13.04 -24.23
N LEU A 79 5.23 12.20 -23.58
CA LEU A 79 6.35 12.70 -22.78
C LEU A 79 7.69 12.56 -23.51
N ASP A 80 7.93 13.43 -24.50
CA ASP A 80 9.12 13.38 -25.37
C ASP A 80 10.44 13.55 -24.63
N ARG A 81 10.43 14.22 -23.48
CA ARG A 81 11.63 14.46 -22.68
C ARG A 81 11.88 13.39 -21.61
N LEU A 82 10.91 12.52 -21.34
CA LEU A 82 11.04 11.49 -20.33
C LEU A 82 12.13 10.48 -20.71
N ARG A 83 13.04 10.22 -19.79
CA ARG A 83 14.16 9.28 -19.96
C ARG A 83 14.19 8.19 -18.91
N MET A 84 13.69 8.48 -17.72
CA MET A 84 13.70 7.55 -16.61
C MET A 84 12.42 7.64 -15.78
N ILE A 85 11.90 6.48 -15.39
CA ILE A 85 10.90 6.34 -14.32
C ILE A 85 11.57 5.57 -13.20
N THR A 86 11.44 6.05 -11.97
CA THR A 86 12.05 5.40 -10.80
C THR A 86 11.11 5.32 -9.61
N GLN A 87 11.17 4.19 -8.91
CA GLN A 87 10.48 3.96 -7.63
C GLN A 87 11.13 2.83 -6.83
N VAL A 88 10.49 2.42 -5.73
CA VAL A 88 10.79 1.22 -4.96
C VAL A 88 9.56 0.32 -4.88
N GLY A 89 9.73 -0.99 -5.12
CA GLY A 89 8.68 -2.00 -5.11
C GLY A 89 8.21 -2.45 -6.49
N VAL A 90 7.05 -3.10 -6.55
CA VAL A 90 6.47 -3.58 -7.80
C VAL A 90 5.87 -2.43 -8.63
N VAL A 91 5.85 -2.59 -9.95
CA VAL A 91 5.43 -1.55 -10.90
C VAL A 91 4.26 -1.96 -11.82
N PRO A 92 3.16 -2.54 -11.30
CA PRO A 92 2.07 -3.02 -12.14
C PRO A 92 1.29 -1.88 -12.82
N HIS A 93 1.45 -0.66 -12.34
CA HIS A 93 0.83 0.56 -12.86
C HIS A 93 1.65 1.25 -13.96
N VAL A 94 2.87 0.78 -14.24
CA VAL A 94 3.73 1.28 -15.32
C VAL A 94 3.68 0.34 -16.52
N ASP A 95 3.47 0.89 -17.72
CA ASP A 95 3.53 0.16 -18.98
C ASP A 95 5.01 0.02 -19.43
N ILE A 96 5.68 -1.02 -18.93
CA ILE A 96 7.09 -1.28 -19.22
C ILE A 96 7.35 -1.45 -20.72
N PRO A 97 6.53 -2.19 -21.49
CA PRO A 97 6.69 -2.29 -22.96
C PRO A 97 6.64 -0.91 -23.65
N ALA A 98 5.72 -0.04 -23.26
CA ALA A 98 5.66 1.33 -23.82
C ALA A 98 6.91 2.15 -23.45
N CYS A 99 7.37 2.07 -22.20
CA CYS A 99 8.63 2.71 -21.77
C CYS A 99 9.80 2.23 -22.62
N THR A 100 9.91 0.91 -22.86
CA THR A 100 11.00 0.32 -23.65
C THR A 100 10.98 0.82 -25.10
N ARG A 101 9.82 0.84 -25.75
CA ARG A 101 9.69 1.39 -27.12
C ARG A 101 10.12 2.86 -27.23
N ARG A 102 9.89 3.65 -26.17
CA ARG A 102 10.25 5.07 -26.12
C ARG A 102 11.67 5.33 -25.58
N GLY A 103 12.45 4.27 -25.31
CA GLY A 103 13.78 4.40 -24.71
C GLY A 103 13.78 4.94 -23.28
N VAL A 104 12.66 4.83 -22.57
CA VAL A 104 12.52 5.24 -21.17
C VAL A 104 12.95 4.10 -20.25
N ILE A 105 13.96 4.35 -19.42
CA ILE A 105 14.44 3.40 -18.42
C ILE A 105 13.46 3.32 -17.27
N VAL A 106 13.10 2.12 -16.82
CA VAL A 106 12.33 1.89 -15.61
C VAL A 106 13.23 1.24 -14.56
N SER A 107 13.51 1.95 -13.48
CA SER A 107 14.31 1.45 -12.36
C SER A 107 13.46 1.27 -11.11
N SER A 108 13.55 0.08 -10.50
CA SER A 108 12.86 -0.17 -9.23
C SER A 108 13.59 -1.21 -8.38
N SER A 109 14.00 -0.81 -7.20
CA SER A 109 14.53 -1.73 -6.18
C SER A 109 13.38 -2.52 -5.53
N GLN A 110 13.53 -3.83 -5.47
CA GLN A 110 12.54 -4.71 -4.82
C GLN A 110 12.72 -4.79 -3.29
N MET A 111 13.76 -4.18 -2.73
CA MET A 111 14.11 -4.21 -1.30
C MET A 111 13.94 -5.61 -0.69
N PRO A 112 14.65 -6.64 -1.17
CA PRO A 112 14.47 -8.00 -0.70
C PRO A 112 14.83 -8.11 0.78
N GLY A 113 14.04 -8.87 1.54
CA GLY A 113 14.42 -9.36 2.86
C GLY A 113 13.81 -8.67 4.08
N ARG A 114 13.30 -7.44 4.01
CA ARG A 114 12.68 -6.79 5.19
C ARG A 114 11.17 -7.07 5.27
N PRO A 115 10.64 -7.47 6.45
CA PRO A 115 9.20 -7.39 6.71
C PRO A 115 8.75 -5.93 6.67
N SER A 116 7.52 -5.66 6.21
CA SER A 116 6.92 -4.34 6.35
C SER A 116 6.35 -4.20 7.78
N TYR A 117 7.19 -3.81 8.71
CA TYR A 117 6.75 -3.53 10.09
C TYR A 117 5.72 -2.42 10.14
N ALA A 118 5.92 -1.34 9.38
CA ALA A 118 4.96 -0.24 9.29
C ALA A 118 3.52 -0.69 9.01
N THR A 119 3.33 -1.56 8.01
CA THR A 119 2.00 -2.11 7.71
C THR A 119 1.46 -2.99 8.85
N ALA A 120 2.32 -3.77 9.50
CA ALA A 120 1.91 -4.60 10.64
C ALA A 120 1.53 -3.75 11.85
N GLU A 121 2.27 -2.70 12.13
CA GLU A 121 2.03 -1.73 13.20
C GLU A 121 0.73 -0.96 12.96
N LEU A 122 0.50 -0.45 11.75
CA LEU A 122 -0.79 0.16 11.40
C LEU A 122 -1.93 -0.83 11.56
N THR A 123 -1.78 -2.07 11.08
CA THR A 123 -2.79 -3.12 11.26
C THR A 123 -3.13 -3.30 12.73
N TRP A 124 -2.11 -3.37 13.60
CA TRP A 124 -2.30 -3.55 15.03
C TRP A 124 -2.94 -2.34 15.69
N GLY A 125 -2.52 -1.14 15.29
CA GLY A 125 -3.17 0.11 15.71
C GLY A 125 -4.65 0.15 15.36
N LEU A 126 -5.02 -0.28 14.15
CA LEU A 126 -6.41 -0.38 13.69
C LEU A 126 -7.20 -1.45 14.45
N VAL A 127 -6.60 -2.60 14.76
CA VAL A 127 -7.22 -3.62 15.63
C VAL A 127 -7.59 -3.01 16.98
N ILE A 128 -6.63 -2.37 17.67
CA ILE A 128 -6.87 -1.73 18.97
C ILE A 128 -7.92 -0.62 18.87
N ALA A 129 -7.79 0.23 17.85
CA ALA A 129 -8.74 1.33 17.63
C ALA A 129 -10.18 0.81 17.43
N ALA A 130 -10.35 -0.27 16.67
CA ALA A 130 -11.66 -0.85 16.38
C ALA A 130 -12.27 -1.55 17.59
N VAL A 131 -11.53 -2.45 18.28
CA VAL A 131 -12.08 -3.17 19.44
C VAL A 131 -12.39 -2.24 20.61
N ARG A 132 -11.71 -1.09 20.72
CA ARG A 132 -11.91 -0.09 21.79
C ARG A 132 -12.74 1.12 21.36
N ARG A 133 -13.20 1.16 20.08
CA ARG A 133 -13.98 2.26 19.49
C ARG A 133 -13.32 3.65 19.67
N ILE A 134 -11.99 3.71 19.60
CA ILE A 134 -11.23 4.92 19.91
C ILE A 134 -11.64 6.11 19.02
N PRO A 135 -11.74 6.00 17.68
CA PRO A 135 -12.13 7.14 16.85
C PRO A 135 -13.53 7.64 17.14
N GLN A 136 -14.48 6.75 17.40
CA GLN A 136 -15.86 7.11 17.73
C GLN A 136 -15.95 7.89 19.05
N GLU A 137 -15.25 7.40 20.09
CA GLU A 137 -15.18 8.09 21.39
C GLU A 137 -14.44 9.42 21.30
N MET A 138 -13.39 9.53 20.46
CA MET A 138 -12.71 10.79 20.21
C MET A 138 -13.65 11.83 19.57
N ILE A 139 -14.47 11.43 18.60
CA ILE A 139 -15.46 12.30 17.94
C ILE A 139 -16.53 12.71 18.96
N ALA A 140 -17.07 11.77 19.71
CA ALA A 140 -18.08 12.03 20.74
C ALA A 140 -17.56 12.98 21.83
N MET A 141 -16.33 12.78 22.30
CA MET A 141 -15.72 13.65 23.33
C MET A 141 -15.52 15.09 22.80
N ARG A 142 -15.10 15.27 21.55
CA ARG A 142 -15.03 16.61 20.93
C ARG A 142 -16.40 17.28 20.80
N ALA A 143 -17.47 16.49 20.69
CA ALA A 143 -18.85 16.96 20.71
C ALA A 143 -19.44 17.10 22.12
N GLY A 144 -18.63 17.07 23.19
CA GLY A 144 -19.04 17.22 24.57
C GLY A 144 -19.75 16.00 25.17
N LYS A 145 -19.64 14.82 24.56
CA LYS A 145 -20.25 13.58 25.06
C LYS A 145 -19.20 12.71 25.74
N TRP A 146 -19.56 12.07 26.85
CA TRP A 146 -18.69 11.20 27.64
C TRP A 146 -19.14 9.75 27.55
N GLN A 147 -18.24 8.84 27.11
CA GLN A 147 -18.53 7.40 26.97
C GLN A 147 -19.82 7.14 26.18
N ALA A 148 -19.91 7.68 24.95
CA ALA A 148 -21.14 7.78 24.18
C ALA A 148 -21.48 6.52 23.40
N HIS A 149 -20.53 5.58 23.22
CA HIS A 149 -20.69 4.39 22.42
C HIS A 149 -20.76 3.11 23.24
N PRO A 150 -21.25 1.99 22.68
CA PRO A 150 -21.24 0.71 23.36
C PRO A 150 -19.83 0.30 23.83
N ILE A 151 -19.77 -0.42 24.93
CA ILE A 151 -18.51 -0.86 25.55
C ILE A 151 -17.69 -1.68 24.56
N GLY A 152 -16.41 -1.33 24.40
CA GLY A 152 -15.46 -2.04 23.60
C GLY A 152 -15.03 -3.39 24.22
N THR A 153 -14.21 -4.14 23.50
CA THR A 153 -13.75 -5.48 23.88
C THR A 153 -12.23 -5.49 24.13
N GLY A 154 -11.78 -6.27 25.11
CA GLY A 154 -10.36 -6.57 25.31
C GLY A 154 -9.90 -7.69 24.35
N LEU A 155 -8.58 -7.77 24.12
CA LEU A 155 -7.99 -8.74 23.19
C LEU A 155 -7.54 -10.05 23.86
N ARG A 156 -7.12 -10.02 25.15
CA ARG A 156 -6.60 -11.19 25.86
C ARG A 156 -7.64 -12.32 25.88
N GLY A 157 -7.19 -13.52 25.50
CA GLY A 157 -8.03 -14.72 25.41
C GLY A 157 -8.97 -14.77 24.20
N LYS A 158 -8.98 -13.73 23.36
CA LYS A 158 -9.75 -13.69 22.10
C LYS A 158 -8.98 -14.37 20.98
N THR A 159 -9.66 -14.68 19.89
CA THR A 159 -9.09 -15.35 18.72
C THR A 159 -8.75 -14.33 17.63
N LEU A 160 -7.48 -14.32 17.20
CA LEU A 160 -7.00 -13.58 16.03
C LEU A 160 -6.87 -14.52 14.83
N GLY A 161 -7.67 -14.33 13.81
CA GLY A 161 -7.58 -15.01 12.52
C GLY A 161 -6.65 -14.26 11.56
N ILE A 162 -5.59 -14.91 11.11
CA ILE A 162 -4.66 -14.41 10.11
C ILE A 162 -4.94 -15.07 8.76
N LEU A 163 -5.54 -14.34 7.82
CA LEU A 163 -5.72 -14.79 6.44
C LEU A 163 -4.46 -14.47 5.62
N GLY A 164 -3.63 -15.47 5.38
CA GLY A 164 -2.34 -15.31 4.72
C GLY A 164 -1.18 -15.07 5.69
N TYR A 165 -0.33 -16.08 5.87
CA TYR A 165 0.82 -16.05 6.78
C TYR A 165 2.13 -15.82 6.00
N GLY A 166 2.20 -14.63 5.37
CA GLY A 166 3.41 -14.11 4.71
C GLY A 166 4.26 -13.23 5.65
N LYS A 167 5.09 -12.35 5.07
CA LYS A 167 6.00 -11.45 5.82
C LYS A 167 5.24 -10.58 6.84
N ILE A 168 4.13 -9.97 6.44
CA ILE A 168 3.33 -9.08 7.30
C ILE A 168 2.47 -9.89 8.26
N GLY A 169 1.76 -10.91 7.75
CA GLY A 169 0.88 -11.75 8.58
C GLY A 169 1.60 -12.45 9.73
N ALA A 170 2.86 -12.85 9.53
CA ALA A 170 3.69 -13.44 10.59
C ALA A 170 4.01 -12.42 11.70
N VAL A 171 4.29 -11.16 11.36
CA VAL A 171 4.53 -10.10 12.35
C VAL A 171 3.26 -9.80 13.14
N VAL A 172 2.11 -9.65 12.46
CA VAL A 172 0.81 -9.39 13.11
C VAL A 172 0.40 -10.57 14.02
N ALA A 173 0.66 -11.81 13.60
CA ALA A 173 0.46 -13.00 14.45
C ALA A 173 1.32 -12.92 15.72
N GLY A 174 2.57 -12.46 15.63
CA GLY A 174 3.44 -12.21 16.77
C GLY A 174 2.88 -11.17 17.74
N TYR A 175 2.32 -10.09 17.23
CA TYR A 175 1.64 -9.07 18.04
C TYR A 175 0.42 -9.67 18.77
N GLY A 176 -0.42 -10.44 18.06
CA GLY A 176 -1.54 -11.13 18.68
C GLY A 176 -1.11 -12.04 19.83
N ARG A 177 -0.04 -12.83 19.64
CA ARG A 177 0.53 -13.67 20.69
C ARG A 177 1.01 -12.85 21.89
N ALA A 178 1.70 -11.73 21.65
CA ALA A 178 2.17 -10.86 22.72
C ALA A 178 1.03 -10.23 23.54
N PHE A 179 -0.13 -10.00 22.90
CA PHE A 179 -1.36 -9.53 23.57
C PHE A 179 -2.17 -10.65 24.22
N GLY A 180 -1.67 -11.90 24.21
CA GLY A 180 -2.32 -13.05 24.83
C GLY A 180 -3.56 -13.54 24.07
N MET A 181 -3.60 -13.35 22.75
CA MET A 181 -4.66 -13.91 21.89
C MET A 181 -4.35 -15.34 21.46
N ASN A 182 -5.39 -16.09 21.15
CA ASN A 182 -5.30 -17.35 20.43
C ASN A 182 -5.17 -17.02 18.93
N VAL A 183 -4.05 -17.38 18.30
CA VAL A 183 -3.82 -17.06 16.89
C VAL A 183 -4.12 -18.28 16.03
N ILE A 184 -5.06 -18.16 15.10
CA ILE A 184 -5.36 -19.16 14.08
C ILE A 184 -5.03 -18.61 12.69
N VAL A 185 -4.55 -19.48 11.81
CA VAL A 185 -4.10 -19.09 10.46
C VAL A 185 -4.91 -19.84 9.41
N TRP A 186 -5.30 -19.13 8.36
CA TRP A 186 -5.88 -19.72 7.16
C TRP A 186 -5.13 -19.28 5.90
N GLY A 187 -5.00 -20.18 4.94
CA GLY A 187 -4.32 -19.91 3.67
C GLY A 187 -4.01 -21.20 2.90
N ARG A 188 -3.09 -21.09 1.95
CA ARG A 188 -2.64 -22.24 1.15
C ARG A 188 -1.92 -23.28 2.04
N PRO A 189 -1.83 -24.56 1.64
CA PRO A 189 -1.15 -25.61 2.42
C PRO A 189 0.24 -25.20 2.92
N SER A 190 1.10 -24.68 2.04
CA SER A 190 2.45 -24.22 2.41
C SER A 190 2.46 -23.06 3.43
N THR A 191 1.41 -22.24 3.43
CA THR A 191 1.20 -21.16 4.42
C THR A 191 0.85 -21.74 5.79
N LEU A 192 0.00 -22.75 5.81
CA LEU A 192 -0.41 -23.44 7.04
C LEU A 192 0.75 -24.24 7.65
N ASP A 193 1.57 -24.89 6.82
CA ASP A 193 2.74 -25.64 7.29
C ASP A 193 3.78 -24.70 7.93
N LYS A 194 4.03 -23.53 7.30
CA LYS A 194 4.89 -22.51 7.89
C LYS A 194 4.33 -22.01 9.23
N ALA A 195 3.03 -21.74 9.32
CA ALA A 195 2.40 -21.28 10.55
C ALA A 195 2.53 -22.30 11.68
N ARG A 196 2.33 -23.61 11.38
CA ARG A 196 2.53 -24.71 12.34
C ARG A 196 3.99 -24.78 12.84
N THR A 197 4.96 -24.64 11.91
CA THR A 197 6.39 -24.62 12.26
C THR A 197 6.71 -23.46 13.21
N ASP A 198 6.07 -22.31 13.02
CA ASP A 198 6.25 -21.12 13.87
C ASP A 198 5.40 -21.20 15.18
N GLY A 199 4.72 -22.33 15.42
CA GLY A 199 3.94 -22.61 16.64
C GLY A 199 2.56 -21.94 16.66
N TYR A 200 1.93 -21.73 15.50
CA TYR A 200 0.57 -21.24 15.38
C TYR A 200 -0.39 -22.36 14.95
N THR A 201 -1.65 -22.20 15.28
CA THR A 201 -2.70 -23.16 14.92
C THR A 201 -3.21 -22.88 13.51
N ALA A 202 -3.24 -23.90 12.65
CA ALA A 202 -3.99 -23.81 11.40
C ALA A 202 -5.48 -24.01 11.70
N ALA A 203 -6.34 -23.16 11.17
CA ALA A 203 -7.79 -23.37 11.27
C ALA A 203 -8.20 -24.68 10.60
N VAL A 204 -9.18 -25.37 11.18
CA VAL A 204 -9.63 -26.69 10.70
C VAL A 204 -10.38 -26.61 9.37
N SER A 205 -11.05 -25.48 9.11
CA SER A 205 -11.70 -25.16 7.84
C SER A 205 -11.78 -23.64 7.65
N ARG A 206 -12.15 -23.21 6.44
CA ARG A 206 -12.42 -21.83 6.13
C ARG A 206 -13.58 -21.27 6.94
N GLU A 207 -14.64 -22.05 7.09
CA GLU A 207 -15.83 -21.71 7.86
C GLU A 207 -15.48 -21.50 9.33
N ALA A 208 -14.73 -22.42 9.92
CA ALA A 208 -14.25 -22.33 11.30
C ALA A 208 -13.36 -21.08 11.49
N PHE A 209 -12.47 -20.80 10.52
CA PHE A 209 -11.61 -19.62 10.57
C PHE A 209 -12.42 -18.34 10.76
N PHE A 210 -13.46 -18.09 9.95
CA PHE A 210 -14.29 -16.90 10.08
C PHE A 210 -15.21 -16.93 11.30
N ALA A 211 -15.76 -18.09 11.64
CA ALA A 211 -16.72 -18.22 12.75
C ALA A 211 -16.07 -18.10 14.14
N GLU A 212 -14.84 -18.58 14.29
CA GLU A 212 -14.14 -18.59 15.58
C GLU A 212 -13.39 -17.29 15.86
N SER A 213 -13.02 -16.53 14.84
CA SER A 213 -12.25 -15.31 14.97
C SER A 213 -13.04 -14.17 15.62
N ASP A 214 -12.43 -13.52 16.61
CA ASP A 214 -12.89 -12.24 17.16
C ASP A 214 -12.30 -11.07 16.37
N VAL A 215 -11.12 -11.28 15.75
CA VAL A 215 -10.49 -10.34 14.80
C VAL A 215 -10.03 -11.17 13.60
N VAL A 216 -10.41 -10.77 12.40
CA VAL A 216 -9.86 -11.30 11.14
C VAL A 216 -8.99 -10.23 10.51
N SER A 217 -7.73 -10.55 10.20
CA SER A 217 -6.80 -9.66 9.51
C SER A 217 -6.28 -10.30 8.23
N ILE A 218 -6.34 -9.55 7.10
CA ILE A 218 -6.00 -10.06 5.78
C ILE A 218 -4.59 -9.64 5.38
N HIS A 219 -3.76 -10.62 4.98
CA HIS A 219 -2.38 -10.42 4.55
C HIS A 219 -2.06 -11.25 3.30
N VAL A 220 -2.93 -11.18 2.31
CA VAL A 220 -2.82 -11.90 1.03
C VAL A 220 -2.48 -10.91 -0.09
N ARG A 221 -1.65 -11.34 -1.03
CA ARG A 221 -1.39 -10.57 -2.25
C ARG A 221 -2.60 -10.62 -3.18
N LEU A 222 -3.02 -9.47 -3.72
CA LEU A 222 -4.04 -9.41 -4.75
C LEU A 222 -3.44 -9.85 -6.10
N ILE A 223 -3.97 -10.94 -6.63
CA ILE A 223 -3.78 -11.47 -7.98
C ILE A 223 -5.14 -11.96 -8.47
N ASP A 224 -5.26 -12.33 -9.73
CA ASP A 224 -6.56 -12.78 -10.27
C ASP A 224 -7.16 -13.94 -9.47
N ALA A 225 -6.33 -14.89 -9.03
CA ALA A 225 -6.77 -16.04 -8.22
C ALA A 225 -7.22 -15.68 -6.78
N THR A 226 -6.92 -14.49 -6.30
CA THR A 226 -7.29 -14.03 -4.94
C THR A 226 -8.27 -12.87 -4.96
N ARG A 227 -8.65 -12.40 -6.15
CA ARG A 227 -9.67 -11.34 -6.29
C ARG A 227 -11.02 -11.83 -5.77
N GLY A 228 -11.64 -11.05 -4.89
CA GLY A 228 -12.93 -11.39 -4.28
C GLY A 228 -12.90 -12.63 -3.40
N MET A 229 -11.72 -13.05 -2.94
CA MET A 229 -11.58 -14.30 -2.18
C MET A 229 -12.29 -14.27 -0.82
N VAL A 230 -12.53 -13.12 -0.24
CA VAL A 230 -13.38 -12.96 0.94
C VAL A 230 -14.79 -12.65 0.48
N THR A 231 -15.71 -13.58 0.71
CA THR A 231 -17.07 -13.51 0.21
C THR A 231 -18.05 -12.96 1.26
N ALA A 232 -19.28 -12.66 0.83
CA ALA A 232 -20.34 -12.25 1.74
C ALA A 232 -20.69 -13.35 2.75
N GLU A 233 -20.60 -14.62 2.34
CA GLU A 233 -20.81 -15.80 3.22
C GLU A 233 -19.75 -15.90 4.30
N ASP A 234 -18.48 -15.62 3.98
CA ASP A 234 -17.41 -15.59 4.95
C ASP A 234 -17.67 -14.54 6.04
N LEU A 235 -17.98 -13.32 5.60
CA LEU A 235 -18.28 -12.21 6.51
C LEU A 235 -19.54 -12.51 7.37
N ALA A 236 -20.57 -13.13 6.79
CA ALA A 236 -21.78 -13.52 7.51
C ALA A 236 -21.53 -14.58 8.59
N ARG A 237 -20.44 -15.37 8.50
CA ARG A 237 -20.03 -16.32 9.54
C ARG A 237 -19.36 -15.66 10.73
N MET A 238 -18.79 -14.46 10.57
CA MET A 238 -18.11 -13.76 11.64
C MET A 238 -19.08 -13.43 12.80
N LYS A 239 -18.55 -13.36 14.01
CA LYS A 239 -19.33 -12.97 15.21
C LYS A 239 -19.85 -11.52 15.05
N PRO A 240 -21.03 -11.19 15.62
CA PRO A 240 -21.51 -9.80 15.67
C PRO A 240 -20.56 -8.85 16.42
N SER A 241 -19.74 -9.38 17.32
CA SER A 241 -18.71 -8.61 18.05
C SER A 241 -17.36 -8.58 17.35
N ALA A 242 -17.19 -9.30 16.23
CA ALA A 242 -15.90 -9.42 15.55
C ALA A 242 -15.52 -8.16 14.80
N VAL A 243 -14.22 -8.00 14.59
CA VAL A 243 -13.60 -6.94 13.79
C VAL A 243 -12.95 -7.55 12.56
N PHE A 244 -13.22 -6.96 11.39
CA PHE A 244 -12.56 -7.30 10.14
C PHE A 244 -11.55 -6.21 9.77
N VAL A 245 -10.29 -6.59 9.49
CA VAL A 245 -9.21 -5.63 9.18
C VAL A 245 -8.60 -5.95 7.82
N ASN A 246 -8.56 -4.95 6.94
CA ASN A 246 -7.93 -5.04 5.63
C ASN A 246 -6.93 -3.91 5.40
N THR A 247 -5.65 -4.21 5.57
CA THR A 247 -4.51 -3.35 5.23
C THR A 247 -3.72 -3.89 4.02
N SER A 248 -4.35 -4.80 3.25
CA SER A 248 -3.73 -5.40 2.06
C SER A 248 -4.20 -4.73 0.77
N ARG A 249 -5.35 -5.15 0.23
CA ARG A 249 -5.97 -4.57 -0.97
C ARG A 249 -7.49 -4.75 -0.90
N ALA A 250 -8.25 -3.74 -1.33
CA ALA A 250 -9.72 -3.78 -1.34
C ALA A 250 -10.26 -4.94 -2.19
N GLY A 251 -9.68 -5.15 -3.37
CA GLY A 251 -10.10 -6.21 -4.29
C GLY A 251 -9.94 -7.66 -3.79
N LEU A 252 -9.44 -7.88 -2.58
CA LEU A 252 -9.47 -9.20 -1.90
C LEU A 252 -10.84 -9.54 -1.35
N VAL A 253 -11.67 -8.53 -1.10
CA VAL A 253 -13.06 -8.69 -0.68
C VAL A 253 -13.95 -8.62 -1.92
N ALA A 254 -14.97 -9.45 -1.98
CA ALA A 254 -15.95 -9.41 -3.07
C ALA A 254 -16.66 -8.03 -3.10
N PRO A 255 -16.88 -7.45 -4.28
CA PRO A 255 -17.47 -6.11 -4.39
C PRO A 255 -18.77 -5.95 -3.60
N GLY A 256 -18.87 -4.90 -2.77
CA GLY A 256 -20.04 -4.60 -1.94
C GLY A 256 -20.27 -5.55 -0.76
N ALA A 257 -19.47 -6.61 -0.60
CA ALA A 257 -19.69 -7.61 0.45
C ALA A 257 -19.43 -7.05 1.85
N LEU A 258 -18.41 -6.20 2.03
CA LEU A 258 -18.10 -5.62 3.33
C LEU A 258 -19.17 -4.63 3.79
N GLU A 259 -19.60 -3.74 2.90
CA GLU A 259 -20.67 -2.77 3.17
C GLU A 259 -21.97 -3.47 3.56
N ALA A 260 -22.36 -4.47 2.78
CA ALA A 260 -23.57 -5.25 3.05
C ALA A 260 -23.49 -6.04 4.37
N ALA A 261 -22.31 -6.55 4.73
CA ALA A 261 -22.05 -7.26 5.96
C ALA A 261 -22.11 -6.33 7.18
N LEU A 262 -21.46 -5.17 7.11
CA LEU A 262 -21.45 -4.16 8.15
C LEU A 262 -22.85 -3.58 8.39
N ALA A 263 -23.65 -3.37 7.34
CA ALA A 263 -25.04 -2.94 7.45
C ALA A 263 -25.92 -3.96 8.19
N LYS A 264 -25.55 -5.27 8.12
CA LYS A 264 -26.20 -6.35 8.88
C LYS A 264 -25.58 -6.54 10.28
N GLY A 265 -24.56 -5.76 10.65
CA GLY A 265 -23.85 -5.85 11.92
C GLY A 265 -23.04 -7.14 12.10
N ARG A 266 -22.56 -7.76 11.00
CA ARG A 266 -21.79 -8.99 11.05
C ARG A 266 -20.75 -9.06 9.90
N PRO A 267 -19.46 -8.70 10.17
CA PRO A 267 -18.88 -8.37 11.49
C PRO A 267 -19.46 -7.07 12.07
N GLY A 268 -19.33 -6.90 13.38
CA GLY A 268 -19.82 -5.69 14.07
C GLY A 268 -19.02 -4.45 13.77
N MET A 269 -17.74 -4.60 13.41
CA MET A 269 -16.86 -3.50 13.01
C MET A 269 -15.89 -3.92 11.91
N ALA A 270 -15.43 -2.95 11.15
CA ALA A 270 -14.27 -3.11 10.26
C ALA A 270 -13.25 -1.97 10.43
N ALA A 271 -12.03 -2.23 9.96
CA ALA A 271 -11.01 -1.21 9.77
C ALA A 271 -10.32 -1.46 8.43
N VAL A 272 -10.29 -0.46 7.57
CA VAL A 272 -9.74 -0.57 6.22
C VAL A 272 -8.73 0.54 5.95
N ASP A 273 -7.66 0.17 5.25
CA ASP A 273 -6.60 1.07 4.79
C ASP A 273 -6.55 1.16 3.25
N VAL A 274 -7.45 0.45 2.57
CA VAL A 274 -7.41 0.29 1.12
C VAL A 274 -8.80 0.32 0.50
N TYR A 275 -8.89 0.85 -0.73
CA TYR A 275 -10.14 1.08 -1.45
C TYR A 275 -10.01 0.61 -2.90
N GLU A 276 -11.14 0.38 -3.58
CA GLU A 276 -11.20 -0.04 -4.99
C GLU A 276 -10.63 1.04 -5.90
N GLU A 277 -10.95 2.30 -5.58
CA GLU A 277 -10.39 3.48 -6.25
C GLU A 277 -9.66 4.36 -5.24
N GLU A 278 -8.41 4.65 -5.51
CA GLU A 278 -7.55 5.51 -4.72
C GLU A 278 -6.98 6.64 -5.58
N PRO A 279 -6.81 7.84 -5.01
CA PRO A 279 -7.24 8.29 -3.68
C PRO A 279 -8.76 8.49 -3.57
N VAL A 280 -9.32 8.26 -2.38
CA VAL A 280 -10.73 8.55 -2.09
C VAL A 280 -10.87 10.03 -1.76
N LEU A 281 -11.29 10.82 -2.75
CA LEU A 281 -11.50 12.26 -2.60
C LEU A 281 -12.99 12.60 -2.44
N GLY A 282 -13.28 13.70 -1.72
CA GLY A 282 -14.65 14.19 -1.54
C GLY A 282 -15.54 13.26 -0.74
N ALA A 283 -14.98 12.37 0.09
CA ALA A 283 -15.71 11.42 0.94
C ALA A 283 -16.70 10.51 0.17
N LYS A 284 -16.37 10.13 -1.07
CA LYS A 284 -17.30 9.42 -1.96
C LYS A 284 -17.35 7.90 -1.78
N HIS A 285 -16.66 7.33 -0.81
CA HIS A 285 -16.67 5.87 -0.58
C HIS A 285 -17.75 5.48 0.45
N PRO A 286 -18.59 4.44 0.20
CA PRO A 286 -19.67 4.05 1.11
C PRO A 286 -19.24 3.76 2.54
N LEU A 287 -18.09 3.10 2.74
CA LEU A 287 -17.56 2.78 4.07
C LEU A 287 -17.30 4.02 4.93
N LEU A 288 -17.04 5.19 4.32
CA LEU A 288 -16.81 6.45 5.06
C LEU A 288 -18.07 6.97 5.77
N ALA A 289 -19.23 6.55 5.32
CA ALA A 289 -20.51 6.92 5.93
C ALA A 289 -20.97 5.93 7.03
N MET A 290 -20.18 4.89 7.31
CA MET A 290 -20.54 3.82 8.25
C MET A 290 -19.85 4.03 9.60
N ASP A 291 -20.59 4.22 10.69
CA ASP A 291 -20.07 4.42 12.04
C ASP A 291 -19.31 3.19 12.58
N ASN A 292 -19.56 2.03 12.02
CA ASN A 292 -18.89 0.77 12.37
C ASN A 292 -17.74 0.41 11.41
N CYS A 293 -17.18 1.40 10.69
CA CYS A 293 -15.99 1.22 9.87
C CYS A 293 -14.95 2.32 10.19
N ILE A 294 -13.73 1.91 10.51
CA ILE A 294 -12.59 2.83 10.59
C ILE A 294 -11.92 2.83 9.23
N CYS A 295 -11.85 4.01 8.60
CA CYS A 295 -11.27 4.21 7.28
C CYS A 295 -10.02 5.10 7.40
N VAL A 296 -8.86 4.61 6.92
CA VAL A 296 -7.62 5.39 6.85
C VAL A 296 -7.08 5.40 5.42
N PRO A 297 -6.36 6.45 4.99
CA PRO A 297 -6.06 6.70 3.58
C PRO A 297 -4.75 6.03 3.13
N HIS A 298 -4.70 4.70 3.09
CA HIS A 298 -3.60 3.86 2.62
C HIS A 298 -2.26 4.22 3.30
N LEU A 299 -2.26 4.16 4.65
CA LEU A 299 -1.14 4.54 5.49
C LEU A 299 -0.15 3.38 5.78
N GLY A 300 -0.43 2.16 5.32
CA GLY A 300 0.33 0.96 5.69
C GLY A 300 1.84 1.02 5.45
N TYR A 301 2.32 1.90 4.57
CA TYR A 301 3.74 2.13 4.32
C TYR A 301 4.17 3.57 4.65
N VAL A 302 3.23 4.41 5.10
CA VAL A 302 3.46 5.85 5.31
C VAL A 302 3.96 6.06 6.73
N GLU A 303 5.27 5.90 6.90
CA GLU A 303 5.99 6.24 8.13
C GLU A 303 7.40 6.74 7.77
N ARG A 304 8.00 7.52 8.66
CA ARG A 304 9.21 8.30 8.35
C ARG A 304 10.39 7.43 7.95
N ASP A 305 10.73 6.41 8.73
CA ASP A 305 11.95 5.61 8.50
C ASP A 305 11.87 4.81 7.19
N GLY A 306 10.68 4.31 6.86
CA GLY A 306 10.42 3.64 5.58
C GLY A 306 10.48 4.60 4.40
N LEU A 307 9.93 5.80 4.54
CA LEU A 307 10.02 6.83 3.51
C LEU A 307 11.48 7.32 3.34
N GLU A 308 12.22 7.55 4.43
CA GLU A 308 13.65 7.88 4.36
C GLU A 308 14.42 6.83 3.55
N HIS A 309 14.26 5.55 3.89
CA HIS A 309 14.95 4.47 3.20
C HIS A 309 14.48 4.31 1.74
N MET A 310 13.19 4.47 1.48
CA MET A 310 12.61 4.41 0.13
C MET A 310 13.19 5.50 -0.77
N PHE A 311 13.13 6.75 -0.31
CA PHE A 311 13.60 7.89 -1.10
C PHE A 311 15.11 7.96 -1.20
N ASP A 312 15.85 7.51 -0.19
CA ASP A 312 17.28 7.34 -0.27
C ASP A 312 17.68 6.41 -1.42
N THR A 313 17.01 5.25 -1.51
CA THR A 313 17.18 4.29 -2.62
C THR A 313 16.76 4.86 -3.98
N ILE A 314 15.63 5.57 -4.04
CA ILE A 314 15.15 6.21 -5.29
C ILE A 314 16.16 7.23 -5.79
N PHE A 315 16.67 8.08 -4.91
CA PHE A 315 17.63 9.12 -5.31
C PHE A 315 18.99 8.53 -5.67
N ASP A 316 19.40 7.39 -5.10
CA ASP A 316 20.58 6.66 -5.57
C ASP A 316 20.39 6.13 -7.00
N GLN A 317 19.18 5.67 -7.36
CA GLN A 317 18.86 5.29 -8.75
C GLN A 317 18.94 6.50 -9.69
N VAL A 318 18.45 7.68 -9.25
CA VAL A 318 18.55 8.94 -10.03
C VAL A 318 20.01 9.33 -10.24
N LEU A 319 20.83 9.33 -9.20
CA LEU A 319 22.26 9.66 -9.29
C LEU A 319 23.03 8.66 -10.15
N ALA A 320 22.73 7.38 -10.05
CA ALA A 320 23.34 6.34 -10.89
C ALA A 320 22.97 6.54 -12.38
N TYR A 321 21.73 6.93 -12.67
CA TYR A 321 21.31 7.32 -14.02
C TYR A 321 22.08 8.55 -14.51
N LYS A 322 22.19 9.61 -13.70
CA LYS A 322 22.96 10.82 -14.02
C LYS A 322 24.43 10.51 -14.33
N ALA A 323 25.00 9.54 -13.63
CA ALA A 323 26.37 9.09 -13.86
C ALA A 323 26.53 8.14 -15.08
N GLY A 324 25.46 7.91 -15.87
CA GLY A 324 25.49 7.01 -17.01
C GLY A 324 25.57 5.53 -16.67
N LYS A 325 25.28 5.15 -15.41
CA LYS A 325 25.33 3.78 -14.89
C LYS A 325 24.03 3.42 -14.13
N PRO A 326 22.85 3.43 -14.80
CA PRO A 326 21.59 3.16 -14.13
C PRO A 326 21.58 1.79 -13.45
N ILE A 327 20.98 1.72 -12.27
CA ILE A 327 20.88 0.53 -11.43
C ILE A 327 19.44 0.09 -11.27
N ASN A 328 19.21 -1.16 -10.87
CA ASN A 328 17.86 -1.74 -10.64
C ASN A 328 16.94 -1.62 -11.87
N VAL A 329 17.48 -1.67 -13.08
CA VAL A 329 16.76 -1.52 -14.33
C VAL A 329 15.88 -2.75 -14.60
N LEU A 330 14.59 -2.53 -14.83
CA LEU A 330 13.61 -3.59 -15.12
C LEU A 330 13.47 -3.89 -16.62
N ASN A 331 13.87 -2.94 -17.49
CA ASN A 331 13.78 -3.03 -18.94
C ASN A 331 15.15 -2.69 -19.59
N PRO A 332 16.14 -3.57 -19.45
CA PRO A 332 17.50 -3.29 -19.94
C PRO A 332 17.56 -3.04 -21.46
N GLU A 333 16.57 -3.50 -22.21
CA GLU A 333 16.45 -3.25 -23.65
C GLU A 333 16.33 -1.75 -23.98
N ALA A 334 15.74 -0.95 -23.08
CA ALA A 334 15.66 0.51 -23.24
C ALA A 334 17.06 1.17 -23.26
N LEU A 335 18.06 0.53 -22.67
CA LEU A 335 19.43 1.01 -22.67
C LEU A 335 20.09 0.96 -24.07
N THR A 336 19.56 0.14 -24.97
CA THR A 336 20.04 -0.01 -26.35
C THR A 336 19.18 0.70 -27.36
N ALA A 337 17.89 0.91 -27.07
CA ALA A 337 16.93 1.58 -27.97
C ALA A 337 17.20 3.08 -28.14
N ALA A 338 17.89 3.73 -27.19
CA ALA A 338 18.28 5.13 -27.29
C ALA A 338 19.39 5.42 -28.34
N LYS A 339 19.77 4.43 -29.17
CA LYS A 339 20.82 4.51 -30.19
C LYS A 339 20.31 4.56 -31.62
N ALA A 340 19.02 4.48 -31.85
CA ALA A 340 18.37 4.61 -33.14
C ALA A 340 17.60 5.92 -33.24
#